data_49c75487c78848b1b26c49739db758bb
#
_entry.id   49c75487c78848b1b26c49739db758bb
#
_cell.length_a   1.000
_cell.length_b   1.000
_cell.length_c   1.000
_cell.angle_alpha   90.00
_cell.angle_beta   90.00
_cell.angle_gamma   90.00
#
_symmetry.space_group_name_H-M   'P 1'
#
loop_
_entity.id
_entity.type
_entity.pdbx_description
1 polymer ?
#
loop_
_entity_poly.entity_id
_entity_poly.type
_entity_poly.pdbx_seq_one_letter_code
_entity_poly.pdbx_strand_id
1 'polypeptide(L)'
;MRFSLQPEVKPPVSHQNNSIGLVYDYPSGFQSIDDEMDSLIDLSDPSKALDLSRIRYQLIRLEDTITFHLIERAQFAHNKTIYVPGALNIPNSDLSFMDWYLREQEKLQSIIRRYDSPDEYPFFPEAIQKQILKPLHYPRILHPNGVNVNSQIKDFYVDKLLPALCPDFGREDRGESQENYGSSATCDIACLQALSRRIHFGKFVAESKFQSDPEKYTRLIKAEDREGIADAITNAAVEKKVLERLRLKVLTYGTDPSIGAGPENQAKIDADAVVAMYKDFVIPLTKEVEVEYLMQRLEPIE
;
A
#
# COMPACT_ATOMS: atom_id res chain seq x y z
N MET A 1 -28.05 -11.99 67.49
CA MET A 1 -27.78 -13.18 66.68
C MET A 1 -27.98 -12.84 65.20
N ARG A 2 -26.89 -12.70 64.44
CA ARG A 2 -26.94 -12.44 63.00
C ARG A 2 -26.60 -13.75 62.31
N PHE A 3 -27.50 -14.34 61.55
CA PHE A 3 -27.21 -15.44 60.64
C PHE A 3 -26.79 -14.89 59.29
N SER A 4 -25.59 -15.18 58.90
CA SER A 4 -25.00 -14.94 57.58
C SER A 4 -25.37 -16.11 56.68
N LEU A 5 -26.11 -15.85 55.60
CA LEU A 5 -26.34 -16.81 54.53
C LEU A 5 -25.28 -16.57 53.45
N GLN A 6 -24.47 -17.55 53.22
CA GLN A 6 -23.58 -17.60 52.03
C GLN A 6 -24.38 -18.01 50.79
N PRO A 7 -24.10 -17.44 49.63
CA PRO A 7 -24.75 -17.86 48.40
C PRO A 7 -24.11 -19.16 47.86
N GLU A 8 -24.96 -20.14 47.53
CA GLU A 8 -24.62 -21.36 46.81
C GLU A 8 -24.07 -21.06 45.43
N VAL A 9 -22.84 -21.56 45.14
CA VAL A 9 -22.24 -21.55 43.82
C VAL A 9 -22.76 -22.72 43.01
N LYS A 10 -23.54 -22.44 41.96
CA LYS A 10 -23.96 -23.48 41.00
C LYS A 10 -22.79 -23.81 40.07
N PRO A 11 -22.60 -25.11 39.70
CA PRO A 11 -21.56 -25.51 38.75
C PRO A 11 -21.87 -25.04 37.33
N PRO A 12 -20.84 -24.81 36.49
CA PRO A 12 -21.04 -24.30 35.14
C PRO A 12 -21.73 -25.34 34.23
N VAL A 13 -22.73 -24.85 33.51
CA VAL A 13 -23.42 -25.60 32.45
C VAL A 13 -22.48 -25.75 31.28
N SER A 14 -22.17 -27.00 30.89
CA SER A 14 -21.43 -27.30 29.69
C SER A 14 -22.25 -26.95 28.45
N HIS A 15 -21.89 -25.84 27.77
CA HIS A 15 -22.38 -25.57 26.42
C HIS A 15 -21.65 -26.50 25.43
N GLN A 16 -22.39 -27.48 24.89
CA GLN A 16 -21.95 -28.17 23.68
C GLN A 16 -21.93 -27.18 22.53
N ASN A 17 -20.73 -26.85 22.06
CA ASN A 17 -20.52 -26.11 20.82
C ASN A 17 -20.90 -27.02 19.65
N ASN A 18 -22.08 -26.85 19.10
CA ASN A 18 -22.38 -27.25 17.74
C ASN A 18 -21.70 -26.30 16.77
N SER A 19 -20.43 -26.55 16.47
CA SER A 19 -19.75 -25.93 15.34
C SER A 19 -20.31 -26.57 14.06
N ILE A 20 -21.14 -25.80 13.34
CA ILE A 20 -21.44 -26.07 11.93
C ILE A 20 -20.15 -25.79 11.17
N GLY A 21 -19.35 -26.82 10.95
CA GLY A 21 -18.18 -26.77 10.09
C GLY A 21 -18.62 -26.57 8.65
N LEU A 22 -18.52 -25.36 8.13
CA LEU A 22 -18.47 -25.13 6.70
C LEU A 22 -17.13 -25.68 6.20
N VAL A 23 -17.15 -26.90 5.69
CA VAL A 23 -16.02 -27.47 4.96
C VAL A 23 -15.99 -26.78 3.60
N TYR A 24 -15.09 -25.81 3.46
CA TYR A 24 -14.72 -25.29 2.15
C TYR A 24 -13.78 -26.31 1.50
N ASP A 25 -14.28 -26.97 0.47
CA ASP A 25 -13.48 -27.82 -0.41
C ASP A 25 -12.58 -26.91 -1.26
N TYR A 26 -11.35 -26.68 -0.80
CA TYR A 26 -10.33 -26.00 -1.59
C TYR A 26 -9.83 -26.96 -2.68
N PRO A 27 -9.66 -26.50 -3.94
CA PRO A 27 -9.07 -27.31 -4.99
C PRO A 27 -7.73 -27.87 -4.54
N SER A 28 -7.53 -29.16 -4.67
CA SER A 28 -6.30 -29.89 -4.37
C SER A 28 -5.14 -29.34 -5.19
N GLY A 29 -4.38 -28.42 -4.61
CA GLY A 29 -3.25 -27.71 -5.22
C GLY A 29 -2.67 -26.62 -4.34
N PHE A 30 -3.34 -26.26 -3.26
CA PHE A 30 -2.74 -25.49 -2.18
C PHE A 30 -1.91 -26.45 -1.33
N GLN A 31 -0.60 -26.48 -1.55
CA GLN A 31 0.31 -26.99 -0.54
C GLN A 31 0.00 -26.24 0.76
N SER A 32 -0.15 -26.99 1.85
CA SER A 32 -0.33 -26.45 3.18
C SER A 32 0.66 -25.32 3.40
N ILE A 33 0.13 -24.15 3.76
CA ILE A 33 0.91 -23.02 4.18
C ILE A 33 1.37 -23.35 5.60
N ASP A 34 2.33 -24.27 5.70
CA ASP A 34 2.90 -24.72 6.96
C ASP A 34 3.78 -23.60 7.54
N ASP A 35 3.44 -23.22 8.75
CA ASP A 35 4.22 -22.66 9.88
C ASP A 35 5.31 -21.58 9.66
N GLU A 36 5.72 -21.25 8.44
CA GLU A 36 6.72 -20.20 8.16
C GLU A 36 6.12 -18.87 7.67
N MET A 37 4.82 -18.79 7.50
CA MET A 37 4.16 -17.59 6.95
C MET A 37 3.47 -16.72 8.00
N ASP A 38 3.95 -16.69 9.21
CA ASP A 38 3.65 -15.60 10.13
C ASP A 38 4.58 -14.44 9.79
N SER A 39 4.22 -13.62 8.76
CA SER A 39 5.23 -12.68 8.40
C SER A 39 4.80 -11.47 7.62
N LEU A 40 4.71 -10.44 8.34
CA LEU A 40 5.33 -9.17 7.97
C LEU A 40 6.79 -9.44 7.57
N ILE A 41 7.28 -8.75 6.54
CA ILE A 41 8.70 -8.79 6.18
C ILE A 41 9.54 -8.48 7.42
N ASP A 42 10.49 -9.33 7.74
CA ASP A 42 11.36 -9.15 8.89
C ASP A 42 12.52 -8.22 8.50
N LEU A 43 12.36 -6.94 8.75
CA LEU A 43 13.37 -5.92 8.48
C LEU A 43 14.55 -5.95 9.45
N SER A 44 14.50 -6.79 10.50
CA SER A 44 15.64 -6.98 11.43
C SER A 44 16.65 -8.01 10.89
N ASP A 45 16.28 -8.80 9.89
CA ASP A 45 17.12 -9.82 9.26
C ASP A 45 17.21 -9.58 7.74
N PRO A 46 18.34 -9.09 7.20
CA PRO A 46 18.51 -8.81 5.78
C PRO A 46 18.23 -10.02 4.87
N SER A 47 18.55 -11.24 5.33
CA SER A 47 18.34 -12.45 4.54
C SER A 47 16.85 -12.74 4.32
N LYS A 48 16.03 -12.47 5.34
CA LYS A 48 14.57 -12.60 5.27
C LYS A 48 13.92 -11.42 4.55
N ALA A 49 14.44 -10.21 4.78
CA ALA A 49 13.95 -8.99 4.13
C ALA A 49 14.16 -9.02 2.60
N LEU A 50 15.20 -9.72 2.12
CA LEU A 50 15.54 -9.83 0.71
C LEU A 50 15.15 -11.19 0.10
N ASP A 51 14.49 -12.06 0.84
CA ASP A 51 13.91 -13.27 0.29
C ASP A 51 12.76 -12.93 -0.68
N LEU A 52 12.89 -13.36 -1.93
CA LEU A 52 11.99 -12.98 -3.01
C LEU A 52 10.55 -13.51 -2.79
N SER A 53 10.38 -14.63 -2.08
CA SER A 53 9.08 -15.20 -1.78
C SER A 53 8.36 -14.33 -0.73
N ARG A 54 9.07 -13.90 0.32
CA ARG A 54 8.56 -12.97 1.34
C ARG A 54 8.24 -11.60 0.76
N ILE A 55 9.10 -11.06 -0.11
CA ILE A 55 8.85 -9.82 -0.86
C ILE A 55 7.55 -9.93 -1.67
N ARG A 56 7.36 -11.02 -2.43
CA ARG A 56 6.14 -11.26 -3.21
C ARG A 56 4.89 -11.33 -2.31
N TYR A 57 4.98 -12.01 -1.18
CA TYR A 57 3.89 -12.08 -0.22
C TYR A 57 3.51 -10.69 0.30
N GLN A 58 4.50 -9.87 0.68
CA GLN A 58 4.28 -8.49 1.11
C GLN A 58 3.64 -7.63 0.02
N LEU A 59 4.08 -7.77 -1.24
CA LEU A 59 3.48 -7.08 -2.38
C LEU A 59 2.01 -7.46 -2.58
N ILE A 60 1.68 -8.75 -2.39
CA ILE A 60 0.28 -9.25 -2.46
C ILE A 60 -0.58 -8.62 -1.36
N ARG A 61 -0.06 -8.47 -0.14
CA ARG A 61 -0.76 -7.80 0.96
C ARG A 61 -0.96 -6.30 0.70
N LEU A 62 0.03 -5.63 0.10
CA LEU A 62 -0.09 -4.22 -0.28
C LEU A 62 -1.15 -4.00 -1.37
N GLU A 63 -1.37 -4.98 -2.26
CA GLU A 63 -2.51 -4.95 -3.20
C GLU A 63 -3.85 -4.92 -2.46
N ASP A 64 -4.01 -5.71 -1.38
CA ASP A 64 -5.22 -5.71 -0.55
C ASP A 64 -5.41 -4.34 0.12
N THR A 65 -4.35 -3.83 0.74
CA THR A 65 -4.36 -2.51 1.40
C THR A 65 -4.80 -1.40 0.45
N ILE A 66 -4.19 -1.34 -0.74
CA ILE A 66 -4.53 -0.34 -1.76
C ILE A 66 -5.99 -0.49 -2.19
N THR A 67 -6.43 -1.72 -2.48
CA THR A 67 -7.82 -1.98 -2.91
C THR A 67 -8.83 -1.51 -1.87
N PHE A 68 -8.61 -1.80 -0.58
CA PHE A 68 -9.49 -1.35 0.50
C PHE A 68 -9.51 0.18 0.62
N HIS A 69 -8.34 0.84 0.56
CA HIS A 69 -8.30 2.29 0.62
C HIS A 69 -9.00 2.96 -0.57
N LEU A 70 -8.90 2.39 -1.76
CA LEU A 70 -9.61 2.89 -2.94
C LEU A 70 -11.12 2.70 -2.82
N ILE A 71 -11.58 1.57 -2.28
CA ILE A 71 -13.01 1.33 -2.00
C ILE A 71 -13.54 2.38 -1.01
N GLU A 72 -12.81 2.65 0.06
CA GLU A 72 -13.18 3.67 1.05
C GLU A 72 -13.18 5.09 0.44
N ARG A 73 -12.22 5.41 -0.43
CA ARG A 73 -12.18 6.72 -1.11
C ARG A 73 -13.32 6.90 -2.09
N ALA A 74 -13.68 5.85 -2.83
CA ALA A 74 -14.70 5.90 -3.88
C ALA A 74 -16.12 6.20 -3.37
N GLN A 75 -16.37 6.08 -2.07
CA GLN A 75 -17.66 6.47 -1.49
C GLN A 75 -17.91 8.00 -1.48
N PHE A 76 -16.86 8.80 -1.64
CA PHE A 76 -16.94 10.25 -1.62
C PHE A 76 -16.80 10.84 -3.03
N ALA A 77 -17.42 12.00 -3.25
CA ALA A 77 -17.23 12.80 -4.46
C ALA A 77 -15.76 13.15 -4.68
N HIS A 78 -15.42 13.60 -5.88
CA HIS A 78 -14.05 14.00 -6.23
C HIS A 78 -13.53 15.11 -5.30
N ASN A 79 -14.39 16.11 -4.93
CA ASN A 79 -14.03 17.22 -4.05
C ASN A 79 -12.78 17.99 -4.53
N LYS A 80 -12.78 18.45 -5.79
CA LYS A 80 -11.62 19.08 -6.44
C LYS A 80 -11.01 20.23 -5.66
N THR A 81 -11.84 20.95 -4.92
CA THR A 81 -11.43 22.13 -4.14
C THR A 81 -10.31 21.81 -3.15
N ILE A 82 -10.27 20.60 -2.56
CA ILE A 82 -9.25 20.25 -1.57
C ILE A 82 -7.84 20.07 -2.15
N TYR A 83 -7.69 19.95 -3.49
CA TYR A 83 -6.39 19.79 -4.16
C TYR A 83 -5.85 21.11 -4.73
N VAL A 84 -6.64 22.19 -4.68
CA VAL A 84 -6.23 23.48 -5.25
C VAL A 84 -5.59 24.33 -4.16
N PRO A 85 -4.31 24.74 -4.33
CA PRO A 85 -3.64 25.64 -3.39
C PRO A 85 -4.41 26.95 -3.23
N GLY A 86 -4.62 27.37 -1.97
CA GLY A 86 -5.32 28.62 -1.65
C GLY A 86 -6.84 28.60 -1.84
N ALA A 87 -7.45 27.51 -2.34
CA ALA A 87 -8.91 27.42 -2.48
C ALA A 87 -9.64 27.40 -1.12
N LEU A 88 -8.98 26.87 -0.10
CA LEU A 88 -9.44 26.92 1.29
C LEU A 88 -8.49 27.76 2.13
N ASN A 89 -9.06 28.60 2.99
CA ASN A 89 -8.24 29.45 3.86
C ASN A 89 -7.65 28.62 5.02
N ILE A 90 -6.38 28.24 4.86
CA ILE A 90 -5.63 27.50 5.89
C ILE A 90 -4.68 28.49 6.59
N PRO A 91 -4.79 28.67 7.90
CA PRO A 91 -3.93 29.63 8.61
C PRO A 91 -2.44 29.32 8.43
N ASN A 92 -1.66 30.31 8.01
CA ASN A 92 -0.21 30.21 7.80
C ASN A 92 0.24 29.16 6.78
N SER A 93 -0.58 28.89 5.75
CA SER A 93 -0.23 27.94 4.69
C SER A 93 -0.86 28.32 3.36
N ASP A 94 -0.06 28.25 2.28
CA ASP A 94 -0.52 28.41 0.89
C ASP A 94 -0.73 27.07 0.18
N LEU A 95 -0.58 25.97 0.90
CA LEU A 95 -0.78 24.62 0.37
C LEU A 95 -2.26 24.35 0.06
N SER A 96 -2.52 23.35 -0.77
CA SER A 96 -3.85 22.75 -0.85
C SER A 96 -4.24 22.14 0.50
N PHE A 97 -5.52 21.96 0.74
CA PHE A 97 -5.99 21.32 2.00
C PHE A 97 -5.44 19.91 2.15
N MET A 98 -5.43 19.12 1.07
CA MET A 98 -4.89 17.78 1.08
C MET A 98 -3.39 17.76 1.36
N ASP A 99 -2.58 18.64 0.71
CA ASP A 99 -1.15 18.72 0.94
C ASP A 99 -0.81 19.20 2.35
N TRP A 100 -1.53 20.20 2.85
CA TRP A 100 -1.36 20.66 4.22
C TRP A 100 -1.64 19.53 5.23
N TYR A 101 -2.75 18.81 5.04
CA TYR A 101 -3.14 17.74 5.96
C TYR A 101 -2.15 16.56 5.88
N LEU A 102 -1.73 16.15 4.70
CA LEU A 102 -0.70 15.13 4.51
C LEU A 102 0.60 15.52 5.21
N ARG A 103 1.07 16.75 5.03
CA ARG A 103 2.28 17.25 5.69
C ARG A 103 2.18 17.25 7.22
N GLU A 104 1.07 17.72 7.77
CA GLU A 104 0.85 17.71 9.23
C GLU A 104 0.76 16.28 9.79
N GLN A 105 0.14 15.36 9.04
CA GLN A 105 0.08 13.95 9.41
C GLN A 105 1.47 13.31 9.36
N GLU A 106 2.29 13.62 8.36
CA GLU A 106 3.67 13.10 8.27
C GLU A 106 4.57 13.60 9.41
N LYS A 107 4.39 14.84 9.86
CA LYS A 107 5.04 15.33 11.09
C LYS A 107 4.72 14.44 12.28
N LEU A 108 3.44 14.15 12.51
CA LEU A 108 3.02 13.29 13.60
C LEU A 108 3.55 11.87 13.45
N GLN A 109 3.49 11.30 12.25
CA GLN A 109 3.98 9.97 11.94
C GLN A 109 5.50 9.86 12.13
N SER A 110 6.26 10.91 11.82
CA SER A 110 7.71 10.94 12.01
C SER A 110 8.11 10.83 13.48
N ILE A 111 7.43 11.56 14.37
CA ILE A 111 7.77 11.51 15.81
C ILE A 111 7.46 10.15 16.47
N ILE A 112 6.62 9.33 15.85
CA ILE A 112 6.35 7.94 16.27
C ILE A 112 7.11 6.90 15.44
N ARG A 113 8.16 7.31 14.69
CA ARG A 113 9.14 6.46 13.99
C ARG A 113 8.64 5.79 12.71
N ARG A 114 7.58 6.26 12.08
CA ARG A 114 7.12 5.64 10.82
C ARG A 114 8.23 5.60 9.77
N TYR A 115 8.95 6.71 9.60
CA TYR A 115 9.98 6.87 8.56
C TYR A 115 11.37 6.36 8.97
N ASP A 116 11.51 5.68 10.12
CA ASP A 116 12.69 4.86 10.42
C ASP A 116 12.68 3.56 9.60
N SER A 117 11.49 3.12 9.17
CA SER A 117 11.34 1.91 8.37
C SER A 117 11.87 2.11 6.94
N PRO A 118 12.73 1.22 6.43
CA PRO A 118 13.34 1.38 5.10
C PRO A 118 12.36 1.22 3.93
N ASP A 119 11.10 0.89 4.19
CA ASP A 119 10.04 0.76 3.20
C ASP A 119 9.01 1.91 3.21
N GLU A 120 9.23 2.92 4.07
CA GLU A 120 8.34 4.09 4.19
C GLU A 120 9.05 5.37 3.74
N TYR A 121 8.40 6.11 2.84
CA TYR A 121 8.93 7.33 2.22
C TYR A 121 7.96 8.49 2.39
N PRO A 122 8.38 9.61 3.02
CA PRO A 122 7.52 10.79 3.18
C PRO A 122 7.34 11.52 1.85
N PHE A 123 6.16 12.15 1.68
CA PHE A 123 5.88 13.10 0.60
C PHE A 123 6.50 14.48 0.88
N PHE A 124 6.66 14.82 2.17
CA PHE A 124 7.25 16.07 2.65
C PHE A 124 8.47 15.78 3.54
N PRO A 125 9.63 15.42 2.97
CA PRO A 125 10.83 15.10 3.76
C PRO A 125 11.26 16.22 4.72
N GLU A 126 10.99 17.49 4.34
CA GLU A 126 11.29 18.65 5.17
C GLU A 126 10.39 18.77 6.41
N ALA A 127 9.28 18.03 6.45
CA ALA A 127 8.37 18.03 7.59
C ALA A 127 8.76 17.04 8.69
N ILE A 128 9.73 16.16 8.44
CA ILE A 128 10.18 15.13 9.36
C ILE A 128 10.80 15.76 10.62
N GLN A 129 10.35 15.29 11.77
CA GLN A 129 10.74 15.80 13.08
C GLN A 129 11.50 14.76 13.89
N LYS A 130 12.19 15.24 14.92
CA LYS A 130 12.88 14.37 15.87
C LYS A 130 11.85 13.48 16.61
N GLN A 131 12.14 12.21 16.66
CA GLN A 131 11.31 11.20 17.31
C GLN A 131 11.22 11.40 18.83
N ILE A 132 10.06 11.06 19.41
CA ILE A 132 9.84 10.98 20.86
C ILE A 132 10.17 9.58 21.40
N LEU A 133 10.19 8.57 20.55
CA LEU A 133 10.54 7.20 20.87
C LEU A 133 12.03 6.96 20.59
N LYS A 134 12.62 5.95 21.23
CA LYS A 134 14.02 5.57 20.93
C LYS A 134 14.13 5.17 19.46
N PRO A 135 15.19 5.62 18.74
CA PRO A 135 15.39 5.22 17.33
C PRO A 135 15.39 3.70 17.17
N LEU A 136 14.86 3.23 16.06
CA LEU A 136 15.02 1.85 15.63
C LEU A 136 16.32 1.72 14.84
N HIS A 137 17.02 0.62 15.07
CA HIS A 137 18.25 0.33 14.36
C HIS A 137 18.01 -0.90 13.48
N TYR A 138 17.63 -0.65 12.23
CA TYR A 138 17.58 -1.70 11.23
C TYR A 138 18.98 -1.98 10.68
N PRO A 139 19.31 -3.24 10.38
CA PRO A 139 20.49 -3.53 9.58
C PRO A 139 20.34 -2.85 8.22
N ARG A 140 21.48 -2.59 7.55
CA ARG A 140 21.44 -2.03 6.22
C ARG A 140 20.94 -3.09 5.23
N ILE A 141 19.66 -3.02 4.85
CA ILE A 141 19.02 -3.92 3.90
C ILE A 141 19.24 -3.40 2.48
N LEU A 142 19.01 -2.10 2.28
CA LEU A 142 19.14 -1.42 0.98
C LEU A 142 20.43 -0.63 0.93
N HIS A 143 21.00 -0.50 -0.26
CA HIS A 143 22.07 0.47 -0.51
C HIS A 143 21.51 1.89 -0.36
N PRO A 144 22.28 2.85 0.21
CA PRO A 144 21.88 4.25 0.25
C PRO A 144 21.55 4.77 -1.15
N ASN A 145 20.43 5.47 -1.28
CA ASN A 145 19.96 5.99 -2.56
C ASN A 145 19.05 7.18 -2.35
N GLY A 146 18.92 8.03 -3.37
CA GLY A 146 18.04 9.21 -3.38
C GLY A 146 16.70 8.98 -4.09
N VAL A 147 16.35 7.75 -4.43
CA VAL A 147 15.14 7.47 -5.23
C VAL A 147 13.88 7.71 -4.41
N ASN A 148 13.09 8.69 -4.80
CA ASN A 148 11.76 8.98 -4.24
C ASN A 148 10.86 9.51 -5.37
N VAL A 149 9.79 8.79 -5.69
CA VAL A 149 8.85 9.10 -6.78
C VAL A 149 7.49 9.60 -6.26
N ASN A 150 7.42 10.06 -5.02
CA ASN A 150 6.16 10.47 -4.39
C ASN A 150 5.47 11.62 -5.11
N SER A 151 6.21 12.56 -5.72
CA SER A 151 5.58 13.61 -6.54
C SER A 151 4.81 13.03 -7.72
N GLN A 152 5.41 12.10 -8.47
CA GLN A 152 4.76 11.44 -9.59
C GLN A 152 3.52 10.64 -9.13
N ILE A 153 3.61 9.98 -7.97
CA ILE A 153 2.47 9.25 -7.38
C ILE A 153 1.33 10.20 -7.07
N LYS A 154 1.62 11.34 -6.44
CA LYS A 154 0.60 12.33 -6.09
C LYS A 154 -0.06 12.94 -7.33
N ASP A 155 0.74 13.34 -8.31
CA ASP A 155 0.25 13.95 -9.55
C ASP A 155 -0.67 12.97 -10.32
N PHE A 156 -0.25 11.72 -10.47
CA PHE A 156 -1.10 10.70 -11.08
C PHE A 156 -2.38 10.45 -10.28
N TYR A 157 -2.28 10.36 -8.96
CA TYR A 157 -3.41 10.11 -8.08
C TYR A 157 -4.48 11.19 -8.23
N VAL A 158 -4.08 12.45 -8.12
CA VAL A 158 -5.00 13.59 -8.18
C VAL A 158 -5.55 13.81 -9.60
N ASP A 159 -4.69 13.76 -10.63
CA ASP A 159 -5.05 14.19 -11.98
C ASP A 159 -5.69 13.07 -12.82
N LYS A 160 -5.43 11.81 -12.51
CA LYS A 160 -5.88 10.68 -13.33
C LYS A 160 -6.75 9.69 -12.55
N LEU A 161 -6.29 9.26 -11.38
CA LEU A 161 -6.99 8.20 -10.67
C LEU A 161 -8.29 8.68 -10.03
N LEU A 162 -8.28 9.78 -9.30
CA LEU A 162 -9.47 10.30 -8.63
C LEU A 162 -10.60 10.63 -9.62
N PRO A 163 -10.35 11.30 -10.76
CA PRO A 163 -11.39 11.54 -11.75
C PRO A 163 -12.01 10.28 -12.35
N ALA A 164 -11.23 9.17 -12.42
CA ALA A 164 -11.72 7.88 -12.92
C ALA A 164 -12.45 7.07 -11.84
N LEU A 165 -12.07 7.26 -10.56
CA LEU A 165 -12.53 6.45 -9.44
C LEU A 165 -13.77 7.01 -8.75
N CYS A 166 -13.79 8.33 -8.52
CA CYS A 166 -14.84 8.95 -7.70
C CYS A 166 -16.14 9.07 -8.49
N PRO A 167 -17.29 8.74 -7.87
CA PRO A 167 -18.59 8.87 -8.48
C PRO A 167 -18.92 10.34 -8.74
N ASP A 168 -19.71 10.60 -9.78
CA ASP A 168 -20.21 11.93 -10.10
C ASP A 168 -21.58 12.22 -9.44
N PHE A 169 -22.21 11.20 -8.87
CA PHE A 169 -23.55 11.27 -8.28
C PHE A 169 -24.59 11.90 -9.22
N GLY A 170 -24.43 11.78 -10.54
CA GLY A 170 -25.30 12.39 -11.53
C GLY A 170 -25.14 13.91 -11.66
N ARG A 171 -24.01 14.50 -11.18
CA ARG A 171 -23.69 15.92 -11.28
C ARG A 171 -22.61 16.17 -12.31
N GLU A 172 -22.76 17.24 -13.11
CA GLU A 172 -21.78 17.61 -14.15
C GLU A 172 -20.40 17.95 -13.61
N ASP A 173 -20.33 18.54 -12.40
CA ASP A 173 -19.09 18.91 -11.70
C ASP A 173 -18.49 17.76 -10.86
N ARG A 174 -19.04 16.56 -10.99
CA ARG A 174 -18.71 15.37 -10.17
C ARG A 174 -18.91 15.57 -8.67
N GLY A 175 -19.70 16.55 -8.28
CA GLY A 175 -20.12 16.85 -6.92
C GLY A 175 -19.00 17.39 -6.01
N GLU A 176 -19.28 18.52 -5.38
CA GLU A 176 -18.55 19.02 -4.24
C GLU A 176 -19.42 18.79 -3.00
N SER A 177 -18.84 18.15 -1.98
CA SER A 177 -19.49 17.87 -0.70
C SER A 177 -18.57 18.35 0.41
N GLN A 178 -18.73 19.63 0.80
CA GLN A 178 -17.84 20.29 1.76
C GLN A 178 -17.79 19.56 3.11
N GLU A 179 -18.89 18.98 3.53
CA GLU A 179 -18.98 18.16 4.74
C GLU A 179 -18.07 16.92 4.71
N ASN A 180 -17.66 16.48 3.52
CA ASN A 180 -16.81 15.30 3.32
C ASN A 180 -15.34 15.64 2.99
N TYR A 181 -14.93 16.90 2.97
CA TYR A 181 -13.55 17.31 2.64
C TYR A 181 -12.52 16.62 3.53
N GLY A 182 -12.74 16.60 4.85
CA GLY A 182 -11.85 15.94 5.78
C GLY A 182 -11.80 14.42 5.59
N SER A 183 -12.94 13.78 5.35
CA SER A 183 -13.03 12.33 5.11
C SER A 183 -12.34 11.95 3.80
N SER A 184 -12.58 12.70 2.72
CA SER A 184 -11.92 12.51 1.44
C SER A 184 -10.40 12.61 1.58
N ALA A 185 -9.90 13.69 2.20
CA ALA A 185 -8.47 13.90 2.39
C ALA A 185 -7.84 12.79 3.27
N THR A 186 -8.55 12.29 4.28
CA THR A 186 -8.07 11.17 5.10
C THR A 186 -7.91 9.89 4.27
N CYS A 187 -8.90 9.58 3.42
CA CYS A 187 -8.80 8.42 2.52
C CYS A 187 -7.70 8.62 1.46
N ASP A 188 -7.57 9.84 0.90
CA ASP A 188 -6.51 10.16 -0.06
C ASP A 188 -5.12 9.92 0.51
N ILE A 189 -4.86 10.37 1.73
CA ILE A 189 -3.57 10.19 2.40
C ILE A 189 -3.28 8.69 2.58
N ALA A 190 -4.27 7.91 3.00
CA ALA A 190 -4.12 6.47 3.15
C ALA A 190 -3.79 5.79 1.81
N CYS A 191 -4.48 6.17 0.72
CA CYS A 191 -4.19 5.70 -0.63
C CYS A 191 -2.77 6.06 -1.09
N LEU A 192 -2.38 7.34 -0.95
CA LEU A 192 -1.07 7.85 -1.35
C LEU A 192 0.06 7.13 -0.62
N GLN A 193 -0.03 6.98 0.69
CA GLN A 193 0.97 6.29 1.50
C GLN A 193 1.06 4.80 1.16
N ALA A 194 -0.06 4.13 0.89
CA ALA A 194 -0.06 2.73 0.46
C ALA A 194 0.54 2.56 -0.94
N LEU A 195 0.23 3.45 -1.89
CA LEU A 195 0.82 3.47 -3.23
C LEU A 195 2.32 3.74 -3.16
N SER A 196 2.75 4.74 -2.38
CA SER A 196 4.15 5.05 -2.15
C SER A 196 4.92 3.82 -1.67
N ARG A 197 4.44 3.19 -0.60
CA ARG A 197 5.05 1.99 -0.06
C ARG A 197 5.12 0.86 -1.08
N ARG A 198 4.03 0.60 -1.82
CA ARG A 198 3.98 -0.46 -2.84
C ARG A 198 4.98 -0.22 -3.97
N ILE A 199 5.13 1.01 -4.43
CA ILE A 199 6.00 1.35 -5.56
C ILE A 199 7.47 1.34 -5.11
N HIS A 200 7.80 1.99 -4.00
CA HIS A 200 9.17 2.00 -3.47
C HIS A 200 9.64 0.62 -2.98
N PHE A 201 8.72 -0.30 -2.69
CA PHE A 201 9.07 -1.69 -2.38
C PHE A 201 9.79 -2.40 -3.54
N GLY A 202 9.74 -1.83 -4.75
CA GLY A 202 10.58 -2.21 -5.89
C GLY A 202 12.08 -2.23 -5.57
N LYS A 203 12.56 -1.36 -4.66
CA LYS A 203 13.97 -1.36 -4.22
C LYS A 203 14.39 -2.68 -3.58
N PHE A 204 13.49 -3.31 -2.80
CA PHE A 204 13.75 -4.63 -2.21
C PHE A 204 13.82 -5.72 -3.27
N VAL A 205 12.95 -5.65 -4.29
CA VAL A 205 12.99 -6.55 -5.44
C VAL A 205 14.31 -6.39 -6.20
N ALA A 206 14.71 -5.14 -6.46
CA ALA A 206 15.94 -4.81 -7.16
C ALA A 206 17.19 -5.30 -6.41
N GLU A 207 17.26 -5.04 -5.08
CA GLU A 207 18.37 -5.51 -4.25
C GLU A 207 18.43 -7.04 -4.18
N SER A 208 17.29 -7.72 -4.02
CA SER A 208 17.21 -9.18 -4.04
C SER A 208 17.72 -9.76 -5.35
N LYS A 209 17.37 -9.15 -6.48
CA LYS A 209 17.86 -9.55 -7.80
C LYS A 209 19.35 -9.27 -7.99
N PHE A 210 19.83 -8.11 -7.52
CA PHE A 210 21.24 -7.79 -7.53
C PHE A 210 22.07 -8.83 -6.77
N GLN A 211 21.61 -9.20 -5.56
CA GLN A 211 22.29 -10.20 -4.74
C GLN A 211 22.24 -11.61 -5.35
N SER A 212 21.23 -11.92 -6.15
CA SER A 212 21.13 -13.23 -6.82
C SER A 212 22.07 -13.37 -8.00
N ASP A 213 22.47 -12.28 -8.68
CA ASP A 213 23.39 -12.27 -9.82
C ASP A 213 24.21 -10.96 -9.87
N PRO A 214 25.14 -10.76 -8.91
CA PRO A 214 25.90 -9.52 -8.82
C PRO A 214 26.75 -9.20 -10.05
N GLU A 215 27.28 -10.23 -10.72
CA GLU A 215 28.13 -10.05 -11.90
C GLU A 215 27.35 -9.45 -13.08
N LYS A 216 26.15 -10.00 -13.33
CA LYS A 216 25.27 -9.52 -14.39
C LYS A 216 24.89 -8.05 -14.16
N TYR A 217 24.36 -7.75 -12.98
CA TYR A 217 23.90 -6.39 -12.68
C TYR A 217 25.03 -5.38 -12.59
N THR A 218 26.20 -5.76 -12.02
CA THR A 218 27.39 -4.89 -12.01
C THR A 218 27.84 -4.53 -13.43
N ARG A 219 27.81 -5.49 -14.36
CA ARG A 219 28.14 -5.23 -15.76
C ARG A 219 27.16 -4.25 -16.41
N LEU A 220 25.87 -4.46 -16.23
CA LEU A 220 24.83 -3.58 -16.78
C LEU A 220 24.92 -2.16 -16.20
N ILE A 221 25.10 -2.04 -14.89
CA ILE A 221 25.24 -0.74 -14.19
C ILE A 221 26.48 0.01 -14.70
N LYS A 222 27.64 -0.66 -14.80
CA LYS A 222 28.87 -0.03 -15.32
C LYS A 222 28.79 0.37 -16.79
N ALA A 223 27.94 -0.30 -17.56
CA ALA A 223 27.65 0.06 -18.94
C ALA A 223 26.58 1.13 -19.09
N GLU A 224 25.99 1.60 -17.98
CA GLU A 224 24.83 2.49 -17.95
C GLU A 224 23.64 1.99 -18.79
N ASP A 225 23.52 0.66 -18.93
CA ASP A 225 22.54 -0.02 -19.77
C ASP A 225 21.19 -0.12 -19.03
N ARG A 226 20.45 0.97 -19.03
CA ARG A 226 19.13 1.08 -18.38
C ARG A 226 18.10 0.13 -19.00
N GLU A 227 18.12 -0.05 -20.31
CA GLU A 227 17.21 -0.96 -21.02
C GLU A 227 17.52 -2.42 -20.65
N GLY A 228 18.79 -2.80 -20.65
CA GLY A 228 19.21 -4.12 -20.22
C GLY A 228 18.88 -4.42 -18.75
N ILE A 229 18.94 -3.42 -17.87
CA ILE A 229 18.48 -3.55 -16.48
C ILE A 229 16.96 -3.75 -16.45
N ALA A 230 16.19 -2.92 -17.16
CA ALA A 230 14.74 -3.01 -17.22
C ALA A 230 14.27 -4.38 -17.73
N ASP A 231 14.91 -4.90 -18.77
CA ASP A 231 14.63 -6.24 -19.30
C ASP A 231 14.98 -7.34 -18.27
N ALA A 232 16.11 -7.19 -17.58
CA ALA A 232 16.56 -8.17 -16.57
C ALA A 232 15.64 -8.25 -15.35
N ILE A 233 14.99 -7.15 -14.99
CA ILE A 233 14.03 -7.11 -13.86
C ILE A 233 12.59 -7.46 -14.27
N THR A 234 12.26 -7.41 -15.55
CA THR A 234 10.89 -7.63 -16.04
C THR A 234 10.53 -9.12 -16.09
N ASN A 235 9.32 -9.43 -15.67
CA ASN A 235 8.71 -10.76 -15.86
C ASN A 235 7.24 -10.61 -16.24
N ALA A 236 6.97 -10.60 -17.56
CA ALA A 236 5.63 -10.40 -18.11
C ALA A 236 4.58 -11.41 -17.60
N ALA A 237 4.99 -12.66 -17.32
CA ALA A 237 4.08 -13.68 -16.80
C ALA A 237 3.64 -13.37 -15.36
N VAL A 238 4.55 -12.82 -14.54
CA VAL A 238 4.23 -12.36 -13.17
C VAL A 238 3.33 -11.14 -13.22
N GLU A 239 3.64 -10.16 -14.08
CA GLU A 239 2.81 -8.95 -14.25
C GLU A 239 1.39 -9.30 -14.64
N LYS A 240 1.20 -10.20 -15.61
CA LYS A 240 -0.12 -10.68 -16.00
C LYS A 240 -0.89 -11.29 -14.81
N LYS A 241 -0.23 -12.14 -14.02
CA LYS A 241 -0.85 -12.75 -12.83
C LYS A 241 -1.21 -11.70 -11.76
N VAL A 242 -0.42 -10.63 -11.62
CA VAL A 242 -0.74 -9.52 -10.70
C VAL A 242 -2.05 -8.86 -11.14
N LEU A 243 -2.20 -8.51 -12.42
CA LEU A 243 -3.40 -7.86 -12.95
C LEU A 243 -4.65 -8.76 -12.83
N GLU A 244 -4.52 -10.05 -13.15
CA GLU A 244 -5.61 -11.03 -13.02
C GLU A 244 -6.06 -11.16 -11.55
N ARG A 245 -5.11 -11.32 -10.62
CA ARG A 245 -5.40 -11.41 -9.18
C ARG A 245 -6.03 -10.13 -8.64
N LEU A 246 -5.50 -8.97 -9.03
CA LEU A 246 -6.03 -7.67 -8.63
C LEU A 246 -7.49 -7.52 -9.05
N ARG A 247 -7.81 -7.86 -10.30
CA ARG A 247 -9.19 -7.83 -10.79
C ARG A 247 -10.13 -8.68 -9.93
N LEU A 248 -9.71 -9.90 -9.60
CA LEU A 248 -10.48 -10.79 -8.72
C LEU A 248 -10.68 -10.18 -7.32
N LYS A 249 -9.63 -9.60 -6.73
CA LYS A 249 -9.70 -8.94 -5.42
C LYS A 249 -10.69 -7.79 -5.43
N VAL A 250 -10.60 -6.90 -6.42
CA VAL A 250 -11.51 -5.74 -6.54
C VAL A 250 -12.95 -6.20 -6.70
N LEU A 251 -13.22 -7.19 -7.52
CA LEU A 251 -14.56 -7.74 -7.70
C LEU A 251 -15.08 -8.41 -6.41
N THR A 252 -14.21 -9.10 -5.67
CA THR A 252 -14.59 -9.77 -4.42
C THR A 252 -14.84 -8.78 -3.29
N TYR A 253 -13.93 -7.81 -3.09
CA TYR A 253 -14.03 -6.85 -1.98
C TYR A 253 -14.98 -5.69 -2.28
N GLY A 254 -15.14 -5.36 -3.54
CA GLY A 254 -16.04 -4.31 -4.01
C GLY A 254 -17.51 -4.69 -4.04
N THR A 255 -17.87 -5.95 -3.82
CA THR A 255 -19.25 -6.44 -3.85
C THR A 255 -19.68 -7.01 -2.51
N ASP A 256 -20.98 -7.18 -2.30
CA ASP A 256 -21.52 -7.86 -1.11
C ASP A 256 -21.60 -9.38 -1.38
N PRO A 257 -20.83 -10.21 -0.66
CA PRO A 257 -20.83 -11.66 -0.87
C PRO A 257 -22.17 -12.34 -0.51
N SER A 258 -23.05 -11.66 0.24
CA SER A 258 -24.37 -12.17 0.59
C SER A 258 -25.42 -12.04 -0.52
N ILE A 259 -25.17 -11.12 -1.45
CA ILE A 259 -26.06 -10.81 -2.57
C ILE A 259 -25.55 -11.51 -3.82
N GLY A 260 -25.54 -12.69 -4.06
CA GLY A 260 -25.09 -13.41 -5.28
C GLY A 260 -24.75 -12.56 -6.52
N ALA A 261 -24.27 -13.14 -7.58
CA ALA A 261 -23.98 -12.43 -8.82
C ALA A 261 -25.30 -11.99 -9.50
N GLY A 262 -25.61 -10.70 -9.42
CA GLY A 262 -26.82 -10.11 -10.03
C GLY A 262 -26.74 -8.59 -10.14
N PRO A 263 -27.68 -7.97 -10.87
CA PRO A 263 -27.70 -6.51 -11.07
C PRO A 263 -27.90 -5.72 -9.76
N GLU A 264 -28.33 -6.37 -8.70
CA GLU A 264 -28.50 -5.78 -7.36
C GLU A 264 -27.17 -5.66 -6.62
N ASN A 265 -26.14 -6.43 -7.00
CA ASN A 265 -24.82 -6.39 -6.40
C ASN A 265 -23.91 -5.40 -7.15
N GLN A 266 -24.19 -4.12 -6.99
CA GLN A 266 -23.39 -3.07 -7.60
C GLN A 266 -21.99 -3.04 -7.00
N ALA A 267 -20.97 -3.03 -7.87
CA ALA A 267 -19.59 -2.86 -7.43
C ALA A 267 -19.38 -1.47 -6.82
N LYS A 268 -18.78 -1.44 -5.64
CA LYS A 268 -18.43 -0.18 -4.92
C LYS A 268 -17.34 0.62 -5.62
N ILE A 269 -16.62 -0.02 -6.54
CA ILE A 269 -15.48 0.55 -7.25
C ILE A 269 -15.37 -0.07 -8.64
N ASP A 270 -14.91 0.71 -9.62
CA ASP A 270 -14.64 0.22 -10.96
C ASP A 270 -13.36 -0.63 -10.99
N ALA A 271 -13.52 -1.93 -11.24
CA ALA A 271 -12.40 -2.87 -11.32
C ALA A 271 -11.49 -2.60 -12.52
N ASP A 272 -12.01 -2.09 -13.63
CA ASP A 272 -11.22 -1.77 -14.81
C ASP A 272 -10.34 -0.55 -14.56
N ALA A 273 -10.85 0.47 -13.86
CA ALA A 273 -10.07 1.62 -13.46
C ALA A 273 -8.89 1.23 -12.53
N VAL A 274 -9.11 0.34 -11.56
CA VAL A 274 -8.04 -0.14 -10.66
C VAL A 274 -7.01 -0.99 -11.41
N VAL A 275 -7.44 -1.86 -12.31
CA VAL A 275 -6.52 -2.67 -13.13
C VAL A 275 -5.72 -1.77 -14.09
N ALA A 276 -6.35 -0.77 -14.71
CA ALA A 276 -5.66 0.21 -15.56
C ALA A 276 -4.61 1.00 -14.77
N MET A 277 -4.93 1.47 -13.56
CA MET A 277 -3.96 2.11 -12.66
C MET A 277 -2.72 1.24 -12.44
N TYR A 278 -2.89 -0.04 -12.15
CA TYR A 278 -1.75 -0.93 -11.94
C TYR A 278 -0.94 -1.17 -13.21
N LYS A 279 -1.62 -1.41 -14.33
CA LYS A 279 -1.01 -1.71 -15.62
C LYS A 279 -0.22 -0.51 -16.16
N ASP A 280 -0.84 0.67 -16.12
CA ASP A 280 -0.36 1.84 -16.86
C ASP A 280 0.46 2.79 -15.96
N PHE A 281 0.44 2.59 -14.64
CA PHE A 281 1.16 3.45 -13.70
C PHE A 281 1.94 2.68 -12.63
N VAL A 282 1.31 1.87 -11.77
CA VAL A 282 1.99 1.25 -10.62
C VAL A 282 3.12 0.33 -11.04
N ILE A 283 2.89 -0.56 -12.02
CA ILE A 283 3.91 -1.48 -12.51
C ILE A 283 5.04 -0.73 -13.25
N PRO A 284 4.76 0.18 -14.20
CA PRO A 284 5.81 0.96 -14.85
C PRO A 284 6.65 1.79 -13.88
N LEU A 285 6.02 2.50 -12.94
CA LEU A 285 6.75 3.33 -11.98
C LEU A 285 7.55 2.49 -10.98
N THR A 286 7.06 1.29 -10.61
CA THR A 286 7.84 0.34 -9.80
C THR A 286 9.13 -0.07 -10.53
N LYS A 287 9.06 -0.36 -11.85
CA LYS A 287 10.24 -0.68 -12.66
C LYS A 287 11.21 0.51 -12.76
N GLU A 288 10.69 1.73 -12.89
CA GLU A 288 11.53 2.93 -12.86
C GLU A 288 12.29 3.03 -11.54
N VAL A 289 11.62 2.84 -10.40
CA VAL A 289 12.25 2.79 -9.07
C VAL A 289 13.31 1.68 -8.99
N GLU A 290 13.05 0.49 -9.52
CA GLU A 290 14.01 -0.61 -9.55
C GLU A 290 15.26 -0.25 -10.39
N VAL A 291 15.09 0.34 -11.57
CA VAL A 291 16.20 0.77 -12.44
C VAL A 291 17.01 1.88 -11.79
N GLU A 292 16.35 2.94 -11.28
CA GLU A 292 17.03 4.06 -10.64
C GLU A 292 17.80 3.63 -9.38
N TYR A 293 17.24 2.72 -8.60
CA TYR A 293 17.93 2.12 -7.46
C TYR A 293 19.18 1.35 -7.88
N LEU A 294 19.08 0.50 -8.90
CA LEU A 294 20.22 -0.29 -9.39
C LEU A 294 21.31 0.60 -9.98
N MET A 295 20.96 1.69 -10.67
CA MET A 295 21.95 2.63 -11.20
C MET A 295 22.79 3.28 -10.08
N GLN A 296 22.24 3.49 -8.89
CA GLN A 296 22.95 4.02 -7.72
C GLN A 296 23.63 2.92 -6.87
N ARG A 297 23.43 1.63 -7.21
CA ARG A 297 23.84 0.51 -6.35
C ARG A 297 25.36 0.36 -6.17
N LEU A 298 26.15 0.88 -7.08
CA LEU A 298 27.62 0.80 -7.03
C LEU A 298 28.27 2.11 -6.56
N GLU A 299 27.50 3.11 -6.18
CA GLU A 299 28.02 4.37 -5.64
C GLU A 299 28.74 4.11 -4.31
N PRO A 300 29.83 4.85 -4.01
CA PRO A 300 30.50 4.72 -2.72
C PRO A 300 29.55 5.04 -1.57
N ILE A 301 29.65 4.29 -0.49
CA ILE A 301 28.94 4.57 0.75
C ILE A 301 29.78 5.58 1.53
N GLU A 302 29.28 6.82 1.62
CA GLU A 302 29.89 7.85 2.45
C GLU A 302 29.83 7.54 3.95
#